data_0705f4aaabf3c1b91bea4ad3fd64dc9e
#
_entry.id   0705f4aaabf3c1b91bea4ad3fd64dc9e
#
_cell.length_a   1.000
_cell.length_b   1.000
_cell.length_c   1.000
_cell.angle_alpha   90.00
_cell.angle_beta   90.00
_cell.angle_gamma   90.00
#
_symmetry.space_group_name_H-M   'P 1'
#
loop_
_entity.id
_entity.type
_entity.pdbx_description
1 polymer ?
#
loop_
_entity_poly.entity_id
_entity_poly.type
_entity_poly.pdbx_seq_one_letter_code
_entity_poly.pdbx_strand_id
1 'polypeptide(L)'
;MALNTKTFVNTGGLYPGGMTGMSILIQRAVKQLAGIMLPFSIINITLNIIPVYIGFRFIGKKFTAFSCVMILLNSFFTDLIPNHIITQDVLLISIFGGMINGVAISLCLNRGATSGGTDFISIYLSEKSNMDTFNVILGFNAVILCVAGFMFGWDKALYSICLLYTSPSPRDSTSSR
;
A
#
# COMPACT_ATOMS: atom_id res chain seq x y z
N MET A 1 6.31 8.11 -1.89
CA MET A 1 5.92 6.80 -1.38
C MET A 1 7.09 5.97 -0.88
N ALA A 2 8.09 5.65 -1.68
CA ALA A 2 9.25 4.84 -1.27
C ALA A 2 9.95 5.39 -0.02
N LEU A 3 10.20 6.69 0.02
CA LEU A 3 10.81 7.37 1.15
C LEU A 3 9.94 7.25 2.42
N ASN A 4 8.63 7.43 2.28
CA ASN A 4 7.67 7.25 3.38
C ASN A 4 7.70 5.81 3.92
N THR A 5 7.71 4.83 3.04
CA THR A 5 7.78 3.41 3.42
C THR A 5 9.06 3.10 4.21
N LYS A 6 10.20 3.64 3.80
CA LYS A 6 11.49 3.40 4.49
C LYS A 6 11.63 4.18 5.79
N THR A 7 11.20 5.43 5.81
CA THR A 7 11.43 6.34 6.93
C THR A 7 10.40 6.14 8.04
N PHE A 8 9.13 5.98 7.68
CA PHE A 8 8.04 5.89 8.65
C PHE A 8 7.56 4.46 8.83
N VAL A 9 7.11 3.80 7.77
CA VAL A 9 6.44 2.50 7.86
C VAL A 9 7.38 1.40 8.38
N ASN A 10 8.58 1.29 7.84
CA ASN A 10 9.55 0.29 8.28
C ASN A 10 10.05 0.55 9.70
N THR A 11 10.30 1.81 10.06
CA THR A 11 10.78 2.20 11.38
C THR A 11 9.74 1.95 12.46
N GLY A 12 8.47 2.31 12.21
CA GLY A 12 7.36 2.05 13.15
C GLY A 12 6.92 0.60 13.20
N GLY A 13 7.43 -0.24 12.32
CA GLY A 13 6.95 -1.63 12.21
C GLY A 13 5.51 -1.74 11.72
N LEU A 14 4.98 -0.69 11.07
CA LEU A 14 3.61 -0.59 10.63
C LEU A 14 3.37 -1.32 9.30
N TYR A 15 2.10 -1.49 8.98
CA TYR A 15 1.65 -2.10 7.72
C TYR A 15 0.80 -1.07 6.96
N PRO A 16 1.34 -0.46 5.89
CA PRO A 16 0.51 0.35 5.01
C PRO A 16 -0.51 -0.56 4.33
N GLY A 17 -1.65 0.00 3.96
CA GLY A 17 -2.68 -0.77 3.28
C GLY A 17 -2.26 -1.28 1.89
N GLY A 18 -3.09 -2.13 1.34
CA GLY A 18 -2.97 -2.60 -0.03
C GLY A 18 -1.85 -3.62 -0.26
N MET A 19 -1.48 -3.77 -1.54
CA MET A 19 -0.42 -4.72 -1.95
C MET A 19 0.94 -4.38 -1.34
N THR A 20 1.22 -3.11 -1.09
CA THR A 20 2.44 -2.68 -0.38
C THR A 20 2.48 -3.23 1.04
N GLY A 21 1.37 -3.16 1.77
CA GLY A 21 1.24 -3.72 3.11
C GLY A 21 1.38 -5.24 3.12
N MET A 22 0.75 -5.91 2.17
CA MET A 22 0.89 -7.36 1.99
C MET A 22 2.33 -7.75 1.67
N SER A 23 3.03 -6.97 0.83
CA SER A 23 4.44 -7.22 0.51
C SER A 23 5.34 -7.13 1.74
N ILE A 24 5.14 -6.12 2.59
CA ILE A 24 5.89 -5.95 3.83
C ILE A 24 5.56 -7.07 4.83
N LEU A 25 4.29 -7.47 4.90
CA LEU A 25 3.86 -8.57 5.77
C LEU A 25 4.53 -9.88 5.36
N ILE A 26 4.51 -10.21 4.07
CA ILE A 26 5.19 -11.42 3.54
C ILE A 26 6.70 -11.33 3.77
N GLN A 27 7.33 -10.18 3.51
CA GLN A 27 8.75 -9.98 3.74
C GLN A 27 9.14 -10.27 5.19
N ARG A 28 8.36 -9.77 6.14
CA ARG A 28 8.60 -10.01 7.58
C ARG A 28 8.30 -11.44 7.98
N ALA A 29 7.24 -12.05 7.46
CA ALA A 29 6.91 -13.44 7.72
C ALA A 29 8.01 -14.39 7.23
N VAL A 30 8.49 -14.19 6.00
CA VAL A 30 9.60 -14.99 5.44
C VAL A 30 10.88 -14.80 6.25
N LYS A 31 11.19 -13.57 6.65
CA LYS A 31 12.34 -13.31 7.52
C LYS A 31 12.24 -14.02 8.86
N GLN A 32 11.04 -14.07 9.46
CA GLN A 32 10.82 -14.70 10.76
C GLN A 32 10.83 -16.23 10.68
N LEU A 33 10.25 -16.80 9.60
CA LEU A 33 10.11 -18.26 9.46
C LEU A 33 11.33 -18.91 8.80
N ALA A 34 11.89 -18.29 7.77
CA ALA A 34 12.97 -18.84 6.96
C ALA A 34 14.33 -18.15 7.19
N GLY A 35 14.38 -17.04 7.94
CA GLY A 35 15.61 -16.29 8.19
C GLY A 35 16.18 -15.57 6.95
N ILE A 36 15.47 -15.61 5.80
CA ILE A 36 15.93 -15.07 4.53
C ILE A 36 15.40 -13.65 4.36
N MET A 37 16.27 -12.71 4.04
CA MET A 37 15.89 -11.34 3.68
C MET A 37 15.65 -11.25 2.17
N LEU A 38 14.38 -11.29 1.75
CA LEU A 38 14.00 -11.01 0.38
C LEU A 38 13.88 -9.49 0.15
N PRO A 39 14.37 -8.95 -0.97
CA PRO A 39 14.17 -7.54 -1.30
C PRO A 39 12.67 -7.25 -1.51
N PHE A 40 12.24 -6.07 -1.07
CA PHE A 40 10.84 -5.63 -1.17
C PHE A 40 10.33 -5.63 -2.61
N SER A 41 11.18 -5.21 -3.56
CA SER A 41 10.82 -5.11 -4.97
C SER A 41 10.38 -6.45 -5.56
N ILE A 42 11.06 -7.55 -5.25
CA ILE A 42 10.71 -8.88 -5.79
C ILE A 42 9.31 -9.28 -5.33
N ILE A 43 9.03 -9.15 -4.04
CA ILE A 43 7.73 -9.52 -3.48
C ILE A 43 6.63 -8.61 -4.04
N ASN A 44 6.87 -7.30 -4.03
CA ASN A 44 5.87 -6.33 -4.48
C ASN A 44 5.56 -6.46 -5.97
N ILE A 45 6.57 -6.64 -6.82
CA ILE A 45 6.37 -6.84 -8.26
C ILE A 45 5.61 -8.14 -8.52
N THR A 46 5.99 -9.24 -7.86
CA THR A 46 5.33 -10.54 -8.02
C THR A 46 3.86 -10.47 -7.63
N LEU A 47 3.53 -9.84 -6.50
CA LEU A 47 2.15 -9.67 -6.05
C LEU A 47 1.33 -8.78 -6.99
N ASN A 48 1.96 -7.81 -7.63
CA ASN A 48 1.28 -6.89 -8.54
C ASN A 48 1.09 -7.43 -9.96
N ILE A 49 1.66 -8.59 -10.32
CA ILE A 49 1.49 -9.21 -11.66
C ILE A 49 0.01 -9.46 -11.95
N ILE A 50 -0.71 -10.08 -11.01
CA ILE A 50 -2.13 -10.41 -11.18
C ILE A 50 -3.00 -9.15 -11.29
N PRO A 51 -2.92 -8.18 -10.38
CA PRO A 51 -3.65 -6.92 -10.51
C PRO A 51 -3.35 -6.15 -11.79
N VAL A 52 -2.09 -6.08 -12.19
CA VAL A 52 -1.68 -5.41 -13.44
C VAL A 52 -2.28 -6.11 -14.66
N TYR A 53 -2.29 -7.44 -14.69
CA TYR A 53 -2.95 -8.20 -15.77
C TYR A 53 -4.44 -7.88 -15.85
N ILE A 54 -5.14 -7.84 -14.70
CA ILE A 54 -6.55 -7.44 -14.61
C ILE A 54 -6.71 -6.00 -15.14
N GLY A 55 -5.85 -5.09 -14.74
CA GLY A 55 -5.86 -3.70 -15.17
C GLY A 55 -5.73 -3.55 -16.70
N PHE A 56 -4.81 -4.28 -17.33
CA PHE A 56 -4.65 -4.28 -18.79
C PHE A 56 -5.86 -4.83 -19.53
N ARG A 57 -6.56 -5.82 -18.94
CA ARG A 57 -7.67 -6.50 -19.60
C ARG A 57 -9.01 -5.79 -19.44
N PHE A 58 -9.25 -5.16 -18.28
CA PHE A 58 -10.58 -4.66 -17.91
C PHE A 58 -10.65 -3.15 -17.68
N ILE A 59 -9.60 -2.50 -17.19
CA ILE A 59 -9.65 -1.08 -16.79
C ILE A 59 -9.19 -0.17 -17.91
N GLY A 60 -8.00 -0.36 -18.43
CA GLY A 60 -7.49 0.43 -19.54
C GLY A 60 -5.96 0.44 -19.64
N LYS A 61 -5.49 0.42 -20.88
CA LYS A 61 -4.05 0.29 -21.18
C LYS A 61 -3.22 1.47 -20.67
N LYS A 62 -3.73 2.71 -20.82
CA LYS A 62 -3.01 3.92 -20.40
C LYS A 62 -2.85 3.98 -18.88
N PHE A 63 -3.95 3.82 -18.14
CA PHE A 63 -3.96 3.81 -16.69
C PHE A 63 -3.03 2.73 -16.14
N THR A 64 -3.12 1.52 -16.68
CA THR A 64 -2.31 0.39 -16.23
C THR A 64 -0.83 0.56 -16.55
N ALA A 65 -0.48 1.11 -17.73
CA ALA A 65 0.91 1.38 -18.10
C ALA A 65 1.57 2.40 -17.14
N PHE A 66 0.90 3.53 -16.86
CA PHE A 66 1.41 4.52 -15.90
C PHE A 66 1.53 3.93 -14.50
N SER A 67 0.56 3.13 -14.08
CA SER A 67 0.59 2.47 -12.78
C SER A 67 1.72 1.44 -12.68
N CYS A 68 1.98 0.69 -13.75
CA CYS A 68 3.10 -0.25 -13.82
C CYS A 68 4.44 0.47 -13.62
N VAL A 69 4.64 1.59 -14.31
CA VAL A 69 5.84 2.43 -14.13
C VAL A 69 5.94 2.92 -12.68
N MET A 70 4.82 3.37 -12.10
CA MET A 70 4.80 3.83 -10.70
C MET A 70 5.13 2.71 -9.70
N ILE A 71 4.59 1.51 -9.90
CA ILE A 71 4.88 0.34 -9.06
C ILE A 71 6.36 -0.04 -9.16
N LEU A 72 6.93 -0.09 -10.36
CA LEU A 72 8.33 -0.41 -10.59
C LEU A 72 9.26 0.62 -9.94
N LEU A 73 9.01 1.92 -10.18
CA LEU A 73 9.80 2.99 -9.58
C LEU A 73 9.70 2.99 -8.06
N ASN A 74 8.48 2.85 -7.51
CA ASN A 74 8.30 2.80 -6.07
C ASN A 74 9.02 1.59 -5.44
N SER A 75 8.96 0.42 -6.08
CA SER A 75 9.64 -0.79 -5.62
C SER A 75 11.16 -0.62 -5.65
N PHE A 76 11.69 -0.12 -6.76
CA PHE A 76 13.13 0.12 -6.93
C PHE A 76 13.66 1.14 -5.93
N PHE A 77 13.01 2.30 -5.80
CA PHE A 77 13.42 3.32 -4.84
C PHE A 77 13.27 2.85 -3.39
N THR A 78 12.29 2.00 -3.09
CA THR A 78 12.15 1.45 -1.74
C THR A 78 13.34 0.57 -1.36
N ASP A 79 13.90 -0.19 -2.28
CA ASP A 79 15.09 -0.99 -1.99
C ASP A 79 16.39 -0.17 -1.99
N LEU A 80 16.47 0.87 -2.83
CA LEU A 80 17.65 1.72 -2.96
C LEU A 80 17.85 2.66 -1.77
N ILE A 81 16.75 3.22 -1.22
CA ILE A 81 16.82 4.20 -0.14
C ILE A 81 17.18 3.48 1.18
N PRO A 82 18.26 3.90 1.88
CA PRO A 82 18.58 3.36 3.19
C PRO A 82 17.51 3.74 4.22
N ASN A 83 17.40 2.95 5.28
CA ASN A 83 16.47 3.25 6.38
C ASN A 83 17.00 4.46 7.16
N HIS A 84 16.34 5.60 7.04
CA HIS A 84 16.56 6.77 7.87
C HIS A 84 15.50 6.86 8.95
N ILE A 85 15.92 6.74 10.19
CA ILE A 85 15.02 6.85 11.35
C ILE A 85 14.92 8.33 11.72
N ILE A 86 13.76 8.95 11.47
CA ILE A 86 13.48 10.34 11.88
C ILE A 86 12.94 10.35 13.31
N THR A 87 12.06 9.41 13.66
CA THR A 87 11.47 9.31 14.99
C THR A 87 11.17 7.84 15.31
N GLN A 88 11.16 7.51 16.60
CA GLN A 88 10.78 6.19 17.10
C GLN A 88 9.38 6.16 17.69
N ASP A 89 8.71 7.32 17.75
CA ASP A 89 7.34 7.41 18.25
C ASP A 89 6.37 6.87 17.19
N VAL A 90 5.80 5.70 17.47
CA VAL A 90 4.92 4.98 16.55
C VAL A 90 3.63 5.77 16.25
N LEU A 91 3.13 6.56 17.21
CA LEU A 91 1.97 7.40 16.99
C LEU A 91 2.28 8.52 15.99
N LEU A 92 3.40 9.20 16.17
CA LEU A 92 3.86 10.25 15.27
C LEU A 92 4.12 9.69 13.86
N ILE A 93 4.74 8.52 13.79
CA ILE A 93 4.97 7.78 12.54
C ILE A 93 3.64 7.46 11.84
N SER A 94 2.62 7.00 12.57
CA SER A 94 1.34 6.63 11.98
C SER A 94 0.58 7.84 11.42
N ILE A 95 0.60 8.98 12.11
CA ILE A 95 -0.08 10.20 11.67
C ILE A 95 0.64 10.81 10.46
N PHE A 96 1.91 11.15 10.59
CA PHE A 96 2.65 11.81 9.51
C PHE A 96 2.90 10.88 8.32
N GLY A 97 3.19 9.61 8.57
CA GLY A 97 3.31 8.60 7.52
C GLY A 97 2.01 8.42 6.74
N GLY A 98 0.85 8.43 7.41
CA GLY A 98 -0.47 8.39 6.80
C GLY A 98 -0.76 9.61 5.94
N MET A 99 -0.52 10.81 6.45
CA MET A 99 -0.71 12.06 5.72
C MET A 99 0.14 12.12 4.44
N ILE A 100 1.44 11.84 4.54
CA ILE A 100 2.36 11.84 3.40
C ILE A 100 1.94 10.77 2.37
N ASN A 101 1.54 9.59 2.84
CA ASN A 101 1.08 8.51 1.97
C ASN A 101 -0.21 8.89 1.24
N GLY A 102 -1.16 9.49 1.95
CA GLY A 102 -2.42 9.95 1.38
C GLY A 102 -2.24 11.01 0.31
N VAL A 103 -1.41 12.02 0.56
CA VAL A 103 -1.07 13.04 -0.45
C VAL A 103 -0.42 12.38 -1.67
N ALA A 104 0.51 11.46 -1.48
CA ALA A 104 1.19 10.79 -2.58
C ALA A 104 0.23 9.92 -3.40
N ILE A 105 -0.70 9.19 -2.78
CA ILE A 105 -1.75 8.41 -3.46
C ILE A 105 -2.68 9.35 -4.25
N SER A 106 -3.13 10.44 -3.63
CA SER A 106 -4.02 11.41 -4.27
C SER A 106 -3.38 12.02 -5.52
N LEU A 107 -2.09 12.37 -5.46
CA LEU A 107 -1.36 12.89 -6.62
C LEU A 107 -1.25 11.84 -7.75
N CYS A 108 -1.03 10.57 -7.41
CA CYS A 108 -0.98 9.48 -8.40
C CYS A 108 -2.34 9.31 -9.08
N LEU A 109 -3.43 9.24 -8.32
CA LEU A 109 -4.79 9.06 -8.84
C LEU A 109 -5.23 10.24 -9.71
N ASN A 110 -4.91 11.47 -9.32
CA ASN A 110 -5.19 12.68 -10.13
C ASN A 110 -4.47 12.68 -11.49
N ARG A 111 -3.37 11.94 -11.61
CA ARG A 111 -2.62 11.77 -12.86
C ARG A 111 -3.00 10.50 -13.61
N GLY A 112 -4.07 9.81 -13.20
CA GLY A 112 -4.53 8.59 -13.85
C GLY A 112 -3.57 7.41 -13.67
N ALA A 113 -2.95 7.30 -12.50
CA ALA A 113 -2.10 6.17 -12.12
C ALA A 113 -2.40 5.75 -10.69
N THR A 114 -2.10 4.50 -10.35
CA THR A 114 -2.13 4.02 -8.97
C THR A 114 -0.75 3.55 -8.52
N SER A 115 -0.52 3.59 -7.23
CA SER A 115 0.72 3.14 -6.61
C SER A 115 0.70 1.69 -6.15
N GLY A 116 -0.46 1.03 -6.19
CA GLY A 116 -0.64 -0.31 -5.68
C GLY A 116 -1.69 -1.11 -6.45
N GLY A 117 -1.48 -2.42 -6.52
CA GLY A 117 -2.35 -3.33 -7.25
C GLY A 117 -3.73 -3.53 -6.64
N THR A 118 -3.92 -3.15 -5.37
CA THR A 118 -5.23 -3.23 -4.70
C THR A 118 -6.27 -2.38 -5.42
N ASP A 119 -5.86 -1.22 -5.94
CA ASP A 119 -6.77 -0.30 -6.63
C ASP A 119 -7.31 -0.93 -7.92
N PHE A 120 -6.50 -1.70 -8.65
CA PHE A 120 -6.98 -2.45 -9.82
C PHE A 120 -8.06 -3.46 -9.45
N ILE A 121 -7.83 -4.22 -8.37
CA ILE A 121 -8.80 -5.20 -7.87
C ILE A 121 -10.07 -4.50 -7.44
N SER A 122 -9.94 -3.38 -6.72
CA SER A 122 -11.08 -2.62 -6.19
C SER A 122 -11.91 -2.00 -7.31
N ILE A 123 -11.29 -1.40 -8.32
CA ILE A 123 -11.99 -0.86 -9.49
C ILE A 123 -12.71 -1.98 -10.24
N TYR A 124 -12.04 -3.08 -10.51
CA TYR A 124 -12.63 -4.23 -11.20
C TYR A 124 -13.83 -4.83 -10.44
N LEU A 125 -13.68 -5.01 -9.11
CA LEU A 125 -14.75 -5.54 -8.28
C LEU A 125 -15.94 -4.56 -8.17
N SER A 126 -15.64 -3.28 -8.07
CA SER A 126 -16.64 -2.22 -8.02
C SER A 126 -17.50 -2.20 -9.30
N GLU A 127 -16.87 -2.29 -10.47
CA GLU A 127 -17.59 -2.34 -11.75
C GLU A 127 -18.42 -3.62 -11.89
N LYS A 128 -17.92 -4.75 -11.39
CA LYS A 128 -18.59 -6.04 -11.53
C LYS A 128 -19.69 -6.28 -10.50
N SER A 129 -19.51 -5.84 -9.26
CA SER A 129 -20.41 -6.13 -8.12
C SER A 129 -21.27 -4.95 -7.70
N ASN A 130 -21.17 -3.81 -8.37
CA ASN A 130 -21.88 -2.58 -7.99
C ASN A 130 -21.58 -2.13 -6.53
N MET A 131 -20.42 -2.54 -5.99
CA MET A 131 -19.97 -2.19 -4.66
C MET A 131 -19.10 -0.95 -4.73
N ASP A 132 -19.15 -0.12 -3.69
CA ASP A 132 -18.24 1.03 -3.58
C ASP A 132 -16.78 0.56 -3.51
N THR A 133 -15.94 1.08 -4.39
CA THR A 133 -14.49 0.81 -4.44
C THR A 133 -13.83 0.97 -3.06
N PHE A 134 -14.28 1.94 -2.28
CA PHE A 134 -13.79 2.20 -0.93
C PHE A 134 -14.03 1.02 0.02
N ASN A 135 -15.23 0.42 -0.01
CA ASN A 135 -15.57 -0.72 0.84
C ASN A 135 -14.72 -1.95 0.53
N VAL A 136 -14.37 -2.15 -0.75
CA VAL A 136 -13.49 -3.25 -1.17
C VAL A 136 -12.06 -3.02 -0.66
N ILE A 137 -11.55 -1.81 -0.80
CA ILE A 137 -10.20 -1.44 -0.28
C ILE A 137 -10.17 -1.60 1.25
N LEU A 138 -11.21 -1.12 1.94
CA LEU A 138 -11.30 -1.22 3.40
C LEU A 138 -11.33 -2.68 3.85
N GLY A 139 -12.14 -3.52 3.22
CA GLY A 139 -12.21 -4.95 3.52
C GLY A 139 -10.88 -5.66 3.30
N PHE A 140 -10.21 -5.38 2.19
CA PHE A 140 -8.88 -5.94 1.90
C PHE A 140 -7.84 -5.53 2.94
N ASN A 141 -7.83 -4.26 3.32
CA ASN A 141 -6.95 -3.74 4.36
C ASN A 141 -7.24 -4.35 5.73
N ALA A 142 -8.51 -4.52 6.08
CA ALA A 142 -8.91 -5.16 7.33
C ALA A 142 -8.37 -6.59 7.43
N VAL A 143 -8.45 -7.37 6.36
CA VAL A 143 -7.89 -8.73 6.32
C VAL A 143 -6.38 -8.73 6.53
N ILE A 144 -5.65 -7.84 5.83
CA ILE A 144 -4.19 -7.69 6.01
C ILE A 144 -3.84 -7.35 7.45
N LEU A 145 -4.57 -6.41 8.06
CA LEU A 145 -4.33 -5.97 9.42
C LEU A 145 -4.66 -7.05 10.46
N CYS A 146 -5.71 -7.84 10.25
CA CYS A 146 -6.02 -8.98 11.10
C CYS A 146 -4.89 -10.01 11.06
N VAL A 147 -4.41 -10.37 9.87
CA VAL A 147 -3.29 -11.31 9.73
C VAL A 147 -2.01 -10.75 10.38
N ALA A 148 -1.73 -9.46 10.18
CA ALA A 148 -0.60 -8.79 10.80
C ALA A 148 -0.72 -8.78 12.33
N GLY A 149 -1.91 -8.54 12.87
CA GLY A 149 -2.19 -8.56 14.30
C GLY A 149 -1.94 -9.93 14.92
N PHE A 150 -2.39 -11.00 14.29
CA PHE A 150 -2.15 -12.37 14.73
C PHE A 150 -0.67 -12.78 14.68
N MET A 151 0.07 -12.36 13.64
CA MET A 151 1.46 -12.76 13.47
C MET A 151 2.46 -11.91 14.25
N PHE A 152 2.22 -10.61 14.39
CA PHE A 152 3.20 -9.63 14.87
C PHE A 152 2.75 -8.80 16.08
N GLY A 153 1.54 -9.03 16.56
CA GLY A 153 0.94 -8.35 17.71
C GLY A 153 -0.08 -7.27 17.33
N TRP A 154 -1.09 -7.14 18.19
CA TRP A 154 -2.24 -6.24 17.97
C TRP A 154 -1.88 -4.76 18.05
N ASP A 155 -0.86 -4.38 18.83
CA ASP A 155 -0.44 -2.97 18.95
C ASP A 155 -0.06 -2.38 17.60
N LYS A 156 0.74 -3.13 16.80
CA LYS A 156 1.16 -2.69 15.47
C LYS A 156 0.00 -2.64 14.47
N ALA A 157 -0.96 -3.54 14.60
CA ALA A 157 -2.17 -3.53 13.79
C ALA A 157 -3.03 -2.30 14.08
N LEU A 158 -3.22 -1.93 15.36
CA LEU A 158 -3.99 -0.76 15.77
C LEU A 158 -3.34 0.56 15.26
N TYR A 159 -2.03 0.71 15.39
CA TYR A 159 -1.33 1.87 14.83
C TYR A 159 -1.37 1.90 13.30
N SER A 160 -1.43 0.73 12.65
CA SER A 160 -1.60 0.65 11.20
C SER A 160 -3.00 1.06 10.75
N ILE A 161 -4.03 0.84 11.57
CA ILE A 161 -5.37 1.40 11.35
C ILE A 161 -5.30 2.94 11.39
N CYS A 162 -4.62 3.51 12.36
CA CYS A 162 -4.44 4.97 12.44
C CYS A 162 -3.77 5.51 11.16
N LEU A 163 -2.72 4.85 10.67
CA LEU A 163 -2.03 5.21 9.43
C LEU A 163 -2.95 5.17 8.21
N LEU A 164 -3.83 4.17 8.13
CA LEU A 164 -4.80 4.04 7.03
C LEU A 164 -5.90 5.11 7.09
N TYR A 165 -6.42 5.40 8.27
CA TYR A 165 -7.49 6.41 8.45
C TYR A 165 -6.98 7.84 8.29
N THR A 166 -5.70 8.10 8.51
CA THR A 166 -5.09 9.42 8.30
C THR A 166 -4.84 9.68 6.81
N SER A 167 -4.88 8.66 5.96
CA SER A 167 -4.81 8.82 4.52
C SER A 167 -6.15 9.40 4.01
N PRO A 168 -6.16 10.55 3.31
CA PRO A 168 -7.38 11.13 2.77
C PRO A 168 -8.09 10.14 1.83
N SER A 169 -9.40 10.01 2.02
CA SER A 169 -10.23 9.14 1.19
C SER A 169 -10.25 9.63 -0.26
N PRO A 170 -10.22 8.74 -1.26
CA PRO A 170 -10.41 9.12 -2.66
C PRO A 170 -11.72 9.87 -2.95
N ARG A 171 -12.71 9.80 -2.04
CA ARG A 171 -13.97 10.54 -2.15
C ARG A 171 -13.81 12.05 -2.05
N ASP A 172 -12.82 12.55 -1.32
CA ASP A 172 -12.63 14.00 -1.15
C ASP A 172 -12.11 14.66 -2.44
N SER A 173 -11.53 13.90 -3.36
CA SER A 173 -11.06 14.40 -4.64
C SER A 173 -12.12 14.42 -5.74
N THR A 174 -13.23 13.69 -5.60
CA THR A 174 -14.32 13.62 -6.60
C THR A 174 -15.52 14.50 -6.25
N SER A 175 -15.60 15.02 -5.03
CA SER A 175 -16.72 15.87 -4.58
C SER A 175 -16.60 17.35 -4.99
N SER A 176 -15.58 17.74 -5.72
CA SER A 176 -15.38 19.14 -6.17
C SER A 176 -15.49 19.30 -7.69
N ARG A 177 -16.40 18.57 -8.33
CA ARG A 177 -16.82 18.87 -9.71
C ARG A 177 -18.33 18.80 -9.85
#